data_540b9dda5af8cdc7a975b1dedb177625
#
_entry.id   540b9dda5af8cdc7a975b1dedb177625
#
_cell.length_a   1.000
_cell.length_b   1.000
_cell.length_c   1.000
_cell.angle_alpha   90.00
_cell.angle_beta   90.00
_cell.angle_gamma   90.00
#
_symmetry.space_group_name_H-M   'P 1'
#
loop_
_entity.id
_entity.type
_entity.pdbx_description
1 polymer ?
#
loop_
_entity_poly.entity_id
_entity_poly.type
_entity_poly.pdbx_seq_one_letter_code
_entity_poly.pdbx_strand_id
1 'polypeptide(L)'
;AARAGLAISPLWEELSGAIADLPCMSIAALNGTLAGGAMGMALACDMRIAVASAKFFYPVMKLGYLPQPSDPMRMRALIGPARAKMILMGGQKILADEALSFGLIDRIVDPADLLDHAHSLMTDSAAATPEHCAGIKGMIGAV
;
A
#
# COMPACT_ATOMS: atom_id res chain seq x y z
N ALA A 1 -5.87 -26.55 -1.49
CA ALA A 1 -5.85 -26.33 -2.95
C ALA A 1 -6.43 -24.96 -3.31
N ALA A 2 -7.62 -24.58 -2.79
CA ALA A 2 -8.23 -23.27 -3.10
C ALA A 2 -7.39 -22.08 -2.64
N ARG A 3 -6.77 -22.18 -1.45
CA ARG A 3 -5.88 -21.12 -0.93
C ARG A 3 -4.61 -20.95 -1.74
N ALA A 4 -4.03 -22.06 -2.25
CA ALA A 4 -2.86 -21.99 -3.11
C ALA A 4 -3.20 -21.32 -4.45
N GLY A 5 -4.34 -21.67 -5.05
CA GLY A 5 -4.79 -21.05 -6.30
C GLY A 5 -4.99 -19.54 -6.17
N LEU A 6 -5.55 -19.07 -5.06
CA LEU A 6 -5.71 -17.62 -4.82
C LEU A 6 -4.36 -16.92 -4.63
N ALA A 7 -3.42 -17.52 -3.90
CA ALA A 7 -2.10 -16.93 -3.64
C ALA A 7 -1.26 -16.72 -4.92
N ILE A 8 -1.46 -17.57 -5.93
CA ILE A 8 -0.74 -17.49 -7.23
C ILE A 8 -1.59 -16.86 -8.35
N SER A 9 -2.77 -16.32 -8.01
CA SER A 9 -3.65 -15.72 -9.01
C SER A 9 -3.03 -14.45 -9.60
N PRO A 10 -3.00 -14.27 -10.93
CA PRO A 10 -2.52 -13.05 -11.56
C PRO A 10 -3.41 -11.83 -11.29
N LEU A 11 -4.63 -12.03 -10.80
CA LEU A 11 -5.57 -10.95 -10.53
C LEU A 11 -5.06 -9.96 -9.47
N TRP A 12 -4.26 -10.41 -8.51
CA TRP A 12 -3.65 -9.52 -7.53
C TRP A 12 -2.70 -8.50 -8.17
N GLU A 13 -1.85 -8.97 -9.07
CA GLU A 13 -0.92 -8.12 -9.81
C GLU A 13 -1.65 -7.21 -10.78
N GLU A 14 -2.65 -7.73 -11.50
CA GLU A 14 -3.47 -6.94 -12.41
C GLU A 14 -4.20 -5.81 -11.67
N LEU A 15 -4.80 -6.11 -10.52
CA LEU A 15 -5.50 -5.13 -9.70
C LEU A 15 -4.55 -4.06 -9.16
N SER A 16 -3.43 -4.46 -8.59
CA SER A 16 -2.44 -3.50 -8.08
C SER A 16 -1.85 -2.64 -9.19
N GLY A 17 -1.61 -3.22 -10.37
CA GLY A 17 -1.19 -2.47 -11.56
C GLY A 17 -2.23 -1.45 -11.98
N ALA A 18 -3.50 -1.83 -12.03
CA ALA A 18 -4.60 -0.91 -12.36
C ALA A 18 -4.70 0.26 -11.37
N ILE A 19 -4.49 0.01 -10.07
CA ILE A 19 -4.45 1.06 -9.05
C ILE A 19 -3.26 2.00 -9.28
N ALA A 20 -2.07 1.46 -9.52
CA ALA A 20 -0.88 2.26 -9.78
C ALA A 20 -1.01 3.15 -11.02
N ASP A 21 -1.72 2.68 -12.04
CA ASP A 21 -1.93 3.39 -13.31
C ASP A 21 -3.09 4.39 -13.28
N LEU A 22 -3.80 4.54 -12.16
CA LEU A 22 -4.88 5.53 -12.07
C LEU A 22 -4.33 6.94 -12.37
N PRO A 23 -5.01 7.71 -13.21
CA PRO A 23 -4.60 9.09 -13.54
C PRO A 23 -4.90 10.09 -12.42
N CYS A 24 -5.58 9.67 -11.38
CA CYS A 24 -5.91 10.48 -10.21
C CYS A 24 -5.09 10.05 -8.98
N MET A 25 -5.11 10.88 -7.95
CA MET A 25 -4.52 10.52 -6.66
C MET A 25 -5.34 9.41 -5.99
N SER A 26 -4.66 8.44 -5.41
CA SER A 26 -5.26 7.31 -4.70
C SER A 26 -4.73 7.23 -3.27
N ILE A 27 -5.63 6.97 -2.33
CA ILE A 27 -5.27 6.84 -0.91
C ILE A 27 -5.85 5.53 -0.35
N ALA A 28 -4.99 4.73 0.25
CA ALA A 28 -5.43 3.59 1.05
C ALA A 28 -5.77 4.08 2.47
N ALA A 29 -7.04 4.03 2.81
CA ALA A 29 -7.53 4.37 4.15
C ALA A 29 -7.69 3.08 4.97
N LEU A 30 -6.69 2.76 5.77
CA LEU A 30 -6.54 1.47 6.43
C LEU A 30 -7.15 1.49 7.82
N ASN A 31 -8.31 0.89 7.96
CA ASN A 31 -9.07 0.83 9.22
C ASN A 31 -8.73 -0.39 10.09
N GLY A 32 -7.71 -1.14 9.76
CA GLY A 32 -7.31 -2.34 10.49
C GLY A 32 -6.10 -3.03 9.88
N THR A 33 -6.00 -4.32 10.08
CA THR A 33 -4.87 -5.13 9.61
C THR A 33 -4.79 -5.20 8.08
N LEU A 34 -3.60 -4.97 7.56
CA LEU A 34 -3.25 -5.15 6.15
C LEU A 34 -2.28 -6.32 6.01
N ALA A 35 -2.67 -7.37 5.30
CA ALA A 35 -1.87 -8.58 5.21
C ALA A 35 -1.94 -9.26 3.85
N GLY A 36 -0.86 -9.94 3.49
CA GLY A 36 -0.79 -10.80 2.31
C GLY A 36 -1.05 -10.07 1.01
N GLY A 37 -1.85 -10.66 0.11
CA GLY A 37 -2.15 -10.09 -1.21
C GLY A 37 -2.79 -8.70 -1.17
N ALA A 38 -3.54 -8.36 -0.13
CA ALA A 38 -4.09 -7.02 0.05
C ALA A 38 -3.01 -5.94 0.21
N MET A 39 -1.82 -6.31 0.67
CA MET A 39 -0.67 -5.40 0.77
C MET A 39 -0.35 -4.76 -0.58
N GLY A 40 -0.39 -5.54 -1.67
CA GLY A 40 -0.09 -5.03 -3.01
C GLY A 40 -1.00 -3.90 -3.45
N MET A 41 -2.29 -3.97 -3.13
CA MET A 41 -3.25 -2.90 -3.44
C MET A 41 -2.90 -1.61 -2.69
N ALA A 42 -2.57 -1.71 -1.42
CA ALA A 42 -2.19 -0.55 -0.61
C ALA A 42 -0.84 0.03 -1.03
N LEU A 43 0.15 -0.82 -1.35
CA LEU A 43 1.44 -0.37 -1.88
C LEU A 43 1.31 0.35 -3.21
N ALA A 44 0.32 -0.01 -4.03
CA ALA A 44 0.06 0.60 -5.33
C ALA A 44 -0.64 1.96 -5.23
N CYS A 45 -1.28 2.28 -4.10
CA CYS A 45 -1.85 3.60 -3.86
C CYS A 45 -0.75 4.66 -3.70
N ASP A 46 -1.08 5.91 -4.02
CA ASP A 46 -0.13 7.02 -3.88
C ASP A 46 0.19 7.29 -2.41
N MET A 47 -0.80 7.22 -1.53
CA MET A 47 -0.62 7.40 -0.08
C MET A 47 -1.35 6.31 0.71
N ARG A 48 -0.91 6.12 1.96
CA ARG A 48 -1.51 5.20 2.93
C ARG A 48 -1.68 5.93 4.25
N ILE A 49 -2.90 5.98 4.75
CA ILE A 49 -3.20 6.44 6.10
C ILE A 49 -3.83 5.30 6.88
N ALA A 50 -3.60 5.23 8.17
CA ALA A 50 -4.05 4.11 8.98
C ALA A 50 -4.51 4.55 10.37
N VAL A 51 -5.32 3.70 10.99
CA VAL A 51 -5.64 3.83 12.41
C VAL A 51 -4.50 3.28 13.28
N ALA A 52 -4.38 3.72 14.52
CA ALA A 52 -3.31 3.31 15.42
C ALA A 52 -3.26 1.80 15.70
N SER A 53 -4.39 1.11 15.60
CA SER A 53 -4.49 -0.34 15.81
C SER A 53 -4.12 -1.18 14.57
N ALA A 54 -3.81 -0.56 13.44
CA ALA A 54 -3.46 -1.26 12.22
C ALA A 54 -2.15 -2.06 12.39
N LYS A 55 -2.10 -3.22 11.74
CA LYS A 55 -0.94 -4.11 11.72
C LYS A 55 -0.64 -4.49 10.28
N PHE A 56 0.65 -4.69 9.98
CA PHE A 56 1.12 -4.92 8.63
C PHE A 56 2.03 -6.14 8.60
N PHE A 57 1.72 -7.12 7.77
CA PHE A 57 2.57 -8.30 7.57
C PHE A 57 2.33 -8.96 6.23
N TYR A 58 3.33 -9.67 5.74
CA TYR A 58 3.25 -10.38 4.46
C TYR A 58 3.89 -11.76 4.62
N PRO A 59 3.12 -12.79 5.04
CA PRO A 59 3.67 -14.06 5.54
C PRO A 59 4.08 -15.03 4.42
N VAL A 60 4.66 -14.56 3.34
CA VAL A 60 5.02 -15.37 2.17
C VAL A 60 6.10 -16.39 2.48
N MET A 61 7.08 -16.04 3.31
CA MET A 61 8.16 -16.94 3.69
C MET A 61 7.63 -18.15 4.48
N LYS A 62 6.77 -17.88 5.46
CA LYS A 62 6.14 -18.93 6.29
C LYS A 62 5.20 -19.81 5.48
N LEU A 63 4.48 -19.23 4.52
CA LEU A 63 3.49 -19.95 3.71
C LEU A 63 4.09 -20.61 2.47
N GLY A 64 5.36 -20.32 2.14
CA GLY A 64 6.05 -20.92 1.00
C GLY A 64 5.63 -20.37 -0.36
N TYR A 65 5.12 -19.12 -0.40
CA TYR A 65 4.77 -18.44 -1.65
C TYR A 65 5.75 -17.31 -1.95
N LEU A 66 5.84 -16.94 -3.23
CA LEU A 66 6.44 -15.66 -3.61
C LEU A 66 5.41 -14.54 -3.45
N PRO A 67 5.84 -13.33 -3.08
CA PRO A 67 4.96 -12.16 -3.14
C PRO A 67 4.57 -11.87 -4.58
N GLN A 68 3.53 -11.06 -4.76
CA GLN A 68 3.16 -10.61 -6.10
C GLN A 68 4.34 -9.84 -6.73
N PRO A 69 4.55 -9.93 -8.04
CA PRO A 69 5.78 -9.45 -8.69
C PRO A 69 6.15 -8.00 -8.40
N SER A 70 5.18 -7.08 -8.36
CA SER A 70 5.44 -5.66 -8.12
C SER A 70 5.57 -5.27 -6.65
N ASP A 71 5.11 -6.12 -5.72
CA ASP A 71 5.04 -5.76 -4.30
C ASP A 71 6.41 -5.52 -3.65
N PRO A 72 7.44 -6.35 -3.87
CA PRO A 72 8.77 -6.12 -3.27
C PRO A 72 9.39 -4.80 -3.73
N MET A 73 9.25 -4.43 -4.98
CA MET A 73 9.80 -3.19 -5.52
C MET A 73 9.09 -1.96 -4.97
N ARG A 74 7.76 -2.00 -4.90
CA ARG A 74 6.96 -0.93 -4.31
C ARG A 74 7.28 -0.77 -2.82
N MET A 75 7.36 -1.87 -2.08
CA MET A 75 7.73 -1.85 -0.67
C MET A 75 9.14 -1.29 -0.47
N ARG A 76 10.12 -1.76 -1.24
CA ARG A 76 11.50 -1.26 -1.20
C ARG A 76 11.57 0.25 -1.41
N ALA A 77 10.82 0.77 -2.38
CA ALA A 77 10.82 2.19 -2.68
C ALA A 77 10.28 3.04 -1.52
N LEU A 78 9.33 2.51 -0.76
CA LEU A 78 8.74 3.21 0.39
C LEU A 78 9.61 3.13 1.64
N ILE A 79 10.17 1.96 1.96
CA ILE A 79 10.79 1.70 3.26
C ILE A 79 12.26 1.25 3.17
N GLY A 80 12.80 1.13 1.98
CA GLY A 80 14.17 0.65 1.76
C GLY A 80 14.32 -0.87 1.78
N PRO A 81 15.46 -1.39 1.31
CA PRO A 81 15.66 -2.83 1.11
C PRO A 81 15.72 -3.62 2.42
N ALA A 82 16.32 -3.07 3.48
CA ALA A 82 16.46 -3.78 4.76
C ALA A 82 15.10 -4.02 5.41
N ARG A 83 14.25 -3.00 5.45
CA ARG A 83 12.91 -3.08 6.05
C ARG A 83 11.96 -3.93 5.21
N ALA A 84 12.09 -3.87 3.88
CA ALA A 84 11.36 -4.76 2.99
C ALA A 84 11.70 -6.23 3.26
N LYS A 85 12.98 -6.55 3.45
CA LYS A 85 13.43 -7.91 3.84
C LYS A 85 12.95 -8.31 5.24
N MET A 86 12.90 -7.37 6.17
CA MET A 86 12.37 -7.60 7.52
C MET A 86 10.92 -8.11 7.46
N ILE A 87 10.10 -7.53 6.59
CA ILE A 87 8.69 -7.92 6.42
C ILE A 87 8.57 -9.21 5.58
N LEU A 88 9.19 -9.24 4.40
CA LEU A 88 9.00 -10.32 3.43
C LEU A 88 9.79 -11.58 3.77
N MET A 89 11.01 -11.46 4.27
CA MET A 89 11.89 -12.59 4.61
C MET A 89 11.89 -12.88 6.11
N GLY A 90 11.93 -11.86 6.94
CA GLY A 90 11.90 -11.98 8.39
C GLY A 90 10.51 -12.28 8.95
N GLY A 91 9.46 -12.13 8.15
CA GLY A 91 8.08 -12.41 8.57
C GLY A 91 7.58 -11.53 9.71
N GLN A 92 8.18 -10.35 9.87
CA GLN A 92 7.83 -9.47 10.98
C GLN A 92 6.48 -8.80 10.77
N LYS A 93 5.72 -8.73 11.85
CA LYS A 93 4.49 -7.94 11.93
C LYS A 93 4.84 -6.54 12.41
N ILE A 94 4.52 -5.54 11.58
CA ILE A 94 4.84 -4.14 11.85
C ILE A 94 3.60 -3.46 12.41
N LEU A 95 3.73 -2.75 13.51
CA LEU A 95 2.66 -1.96 14.10
C LEU A 95 2.60 -0.56 13.46
N ALA A 96 1.50 0.17 13.68
CA ALA A 96 1.26 1.45 13.02
C ALA A 96 2.35 2.50 13.27
N ASP A 97 2.84 2.63 14.51
CA ASP A 97 3.91 3.58 14.86
C ASP A 97 5.19 3.29 14.07
N GLU A 98 5.56 2.02 13.99
CA GLU A 98 6.74 1.56 13.26
C GLU A 98 6.55 1.75 11.75
N ALA A 99 5.36 1.43 11.25
CA ALA A 99 5.01 1.63 9.85
C ALA A 99 5.11 3.11 9.44
N LEU A 100 4.68 4.03 10.32
CA LEU A 100 4.85 5.46 10.11
C LEU A 100 6.33 5.87 10.11
N SER A 101 7.09 5.39 11.07
CA SER A 101 8.54 5.64 11.16
C SER A 101 9.29 5.13 9.92
N PHE A 102 8.88 4.00 9.37
CA PHE A 102 9.49 3.41 8.16
C PHE A 102 9.12 4.16 6.87
N GLY A 103 8.02 4.87 6.84
CA GLY A 103 7.44 5.43 5.62
C GLY A 103 6.52 4.46 4.88
N LEU A 104 6.12 3.35 5.52
CA LEU A 104 5.12 2.43 4.96
C LEU A 104 3.74 3.08 4.93
N ILE A 105 3.41 3.87 5.94
CA ILE A 105 2.22 4.72 6.00
C ILE A 105 2.62 6.18 6.22
N ASP A 106 1.72 7.10 5.86
CA ASP A 106 2.00 8.54 5.81
C ASP A 106 1.36 9.31 6.97
N ARG A 107 0.30 8.77 7.57
CA ARG A 107 -0.42 9.34 8.73
C ARG A 107 -1.01 8.24 9.58
N ILE A 108 -1.11 8.52 10.90
CA ILE A 108 -1.98 7.77 11.83
C ILE A 108 -3.13 8.68 12.18
N VAL A 109 -4.36 8.18 12.06
CA VAL A 109 -5.61 8.96 12.18
C VAL A 109 -6.58 8.20 13.09
N ASP A 110 -7.36 8.93 13.88
CA ASP A 110 -8.43 8.32 14.67
C ASP A 110 -9.45 7.62 13.76
N PRO A 111 -9.98 6.46 14.16
CA PRO A 111 -10.93 5.70 13.33
C PRO A 111 -12.14 6.52 12.87
N ALA A 112 -12.65 7.40 13.74
CA ALA A 112 -13.79 8.27 13.42
C ALA A 112 -13.50 9.28 12.30
N ASP A 113 -12.22 9.66 12.13
CA ASP A 113 -11.80 10.71 11.21
C ASP A 113 -11.14 10.17 9.94
N LEU A 114 -11.01 8.86 9.81
CA LEU A 114 -10.19 8.23 8.77
C LEU A 114 -10.59 8.67 7.35
N LEU A 115 -11.87 8.59 7.00
CA LEU A 115 -12.34 8.97 5.66
C LEU A 115 -12.32 10.48 5.44
N ASP A 116 -12.69 11.26 6.44
CA ASP A 116 -12.66 12.73 6.36
C ASP A 116 -11.22 13.23 6.18
N HIS A 117 -10.28 12.60 6.85
CA HIS A 117 -8.85 12.92 6.68
C HIS A 117 -8.36 12.54 5.27
N ALA A 118 -8.75 11.38 4.75
CA ALA A 118 -8.44 11.00 3.37
C ALA A 118 -8.98 12.02 2.38
N HIS A 119 -10.24 12.43 2.53
CA HIS A 119 -10.85 13.46 1.68
C HIS A 119 -10.13 14.80 1.78
N SER A 120 -9.71 15.21 2.98
CA SER A 120 -8.97 16.48 3.17
C SER A 120 -7.63 16.49 2.43
N LEU A 121 -6.94 15.35 2.38
CA LEU A 121 -5.69 15.19 1.62
C LEU A 121 -5.89 15.27 0.10
N MET A 122 -7.12 15.01 -0.37
CA MET A 122 -7.46 15.01 -1.80
C MET A 122 -8.13 16.29 -2.26
N THR A 123 -8.35 17.26 -1.41
CA THR A 123 -9.18 18.46 -1.72
C THR A 123 -8.69 19.16 -2.98
N ASP A 124 -7.41 19.48 -3.07
CA ASP A 124 -6.86 20.20 -4.22
C ASP A 124 -6.84 19.34 -5.49
N SER A 125 -6.47 18.06 -5.38
CA SER A 125 -6.45 17.17 -6.53
C SER A 125 -7.85 16.86 -7.06
N ALA A 126 -8.85 16.80 -6.19
CA ALA A 126 -10.25 16.61 -6.58
C ALA A 126 -10.84 17.83 -7.29
N ALA A 127 -10.34 19.04 -6.98
CA ALA A 127 -10.74 20.28 -7.62
C ALA A 127 -10.01 20.55 -8.94
N ALA A 128 -8.91 19.85 -9.21
CA ALA A 128 -8.12 20.01 -10.41
C ALA A 128 -8.71 19.23 -11.60
N THR A 129 -8.25 19.55 -12.82
CA THR A 129 -8.59 18.72 -13.98
C THR A 129 -7.87 17.36 -13.90
N PRO A 130 -8.45 16.28 -14.46
CA PRO A 130 -7.80 14.99 -14.52
C PRO A 130 -6.42 15.04 -15.19
N GLU A 131 -6.29 15.83 -16.25
CA GLU A 131 -5.04 16.01 -17.00
C GLU A 131 -3.94 16.66 -16.15
N HIS A 132 -4.30 17.65 -15.32
CA HIS A 132 -3.37 18.32 -14.42
C HIS A 132 -2.88 17.35 -13.33
N CYS A 133 -3.82 16.61 -12.71
CA CYS A 133 -3.49 15.60 -11.70
C CYS A 133 -2.56 14.52 -12.29
N ALA A 134 -2.93 13.97 -13.44
CA ALA A 134 -2.13 12.97 -14.15
C ALA A 134 -0.75 13.48 -14.53
N GLY A 135 -0.65 14.74 -14.96
CA GLY A 135 0.60 15.39 -15.30
C GLY A 135 1.58 15.44 -14.12
N ILE A 136 1.12 15.91 -12.97
CA ILE A 136 1.94 15.97 -11.75
C ILE A 136 2.34 14.57 -11.29
N LYS A 137 1.38 13.63 -11.28
CA LYS A 137 1.64 12.23 -10.90
C LYS A 137 2.71 11.61 -11.81
N GLY A 138 2.64 11.84 -13.11
CA GLY A 138 3.64 11.38 -14.08
C GLY A 138 5.03 12.00 -13.86
N MET A 139 5.10 13.27 -13.45
CA MET A 139 6.39 13.93 -13.14
C MET A 139 7.06 13.37 -11.89
N ILE A 140 6.30 12.90 -10.90
CA ILE A 140 6.85 12.26 -9.70
C ILE A 140 7.40 10.86 -10.06
N GLY A 141 6.80 10.22 -11.04
CA GLY A 141 7.18 8.90 -11.51
C GLY A 141 6.50 7.77 -10.77
N ALA A 142 6.53 6.61 -11.41
CA ALA A 142 6.07 5.36 -10.81
C ALA A 142 7.22 4.69 -10.06
N VAL A 143 6.85 3.98 -9.03
CA VAL A 143 7.78 3.12 -8.30
C VAL A 143 7.84 1.73 -8.95
#